data_6da3723482cd0b851d8c65090c28fbec
#
_entry.id   6da3723482cd0b851d8c65090c28fbec
#
_cell.length_a   1.000
_cell.length_b   1.000
_cell.length_c   1.000
_cell.angle_alpha   90.00
_cell.angle_beta   90.00
_cell.angle_gamma   90.00
#
_symmetry.space_group_name_H-M   'P 1'
#
loop_
_entity.id
_entity.type
_entity.pdbx_description
1 polymer ?
#
loop_
_entity_poly.entity_id
_entity_poly.type
_entity_poly.pdbx_seq_one_letter_code
_entity_poly.pdbx_strand_id
1 'polypeptide(L)'
;MVYYIYHSAFVIELKKSILIFDFYRFPSNKKKEKKEKEEFFNRFIKRTDKKVYVFSTHSHSDHFNKEILTWLEMNENIKYILSDDIKIHKYKNFYFTKEDDNFELDNLKISTFGSTDLGSSFYVNTEDKNIFHSGDLHFWHWEDDTAEEEKNMYDGYIAQLEKIKKLDRIDIAFVPVDPRLGVNTLEGVELFYKILKPKIIIPMHFSDDYSRMKEFIEKFKYNEDVKVIEIEDSMEKVLE
;
A
#
# COMPACT_ATOMS: atom_id res chain seq x y z
N MET A 1 11.18 -0.85 -10.09
CA MET A 1 9.96 -0.58 -10.89
C MET A 1 8.75 -0.77 -10.01
N VAL A 2 7.75 0.10 -10.12
CA VAL A 2 6.47 -0.02 -9.40
C VAL A 2 5.33 -0.17 -10.39
N TYR A 3 4.44 -1.11 -10.11
CA TYR A 3 3.25 -1.40 -10.91
C TYR A 3 2.02 -1.22 -10.04
N TYR A 4 1.07 -0.42 -10.50
CA TYR A 4 -0.27 -0.34 -9.95
C TYR A 4 -1.11 -1.49 -10.49
N ILE A 5 -1.79 -2.22 -9.62
CA ILE A 5 -2.69 -3.30 -10.02
C ILE A 5 -4.12 -2.83 -9.98
N TYR A 6 -4.62 -2.50 -8.79
CA TYR A 6 -5.97 -2.01 -8.59
C TYR A 6 -6.18 -1.59 -7.12
N HIS A 7 -6.88 -0.50 -6.87
CA HIS A 7 -7.23 0.02 -5.55
C HIS A 7 -5.99 0.33 -4.69
N SER A 8 -5.65 -0.50 -3.73
CA SER A 8 -4.44 -0.38 -2.91
C SER A 8 -3.36 -1.42 -3.26
N ALA A 9 -3.58 -2.18 -4.35
CA ALA A 9 -2.68 -3.25 -4.76
C ALA A 9 -1.53 -2.74 -5.63
N PHE A 10 -0.30 -2.94 -5.17
CA PHE A 10 0.92 -2.59 -5.90
C PHE A 10 1.92 -3.74 -5.93
N VAL A 11 2.70 -3.81 -6.99
CA VAL A 11 3.90 -4.65 -7.08
C VAL A 11 5.12 -3.76 -7.19
N ILE A 12 6.10 -4.01 -6.34
CA ILE A 12 7.41 -3.37 -6.40
C ILE A 12 8.43 -4.42 -6.80
N GLU A 13 8.91 -4.32 -8.04
CA GLU A 13 9.95 -5.20 -8.55
C GLU A 13 11.32 -4.57 -8.33
N LEU A 14 12.07 -5.12 -7.39
CA LEU A 14 13.44 -4.76 -7.06
C LEU A 14 14.45 -5.70 -7.75
N LYS A 15 15.73 -5.51 -7.50
CA LYS A 15 16.79 -6.32 -8.11
C LYS A 15 16.72 -7.79 -7.68
N LYS A 16 16.49 -8.07 -6.40
CA LYS A 16 16.49 -9.43 -5.81
C LYS A 16 15.13 -9.85 -5.26
N SER A 17 14.20 -8.90 -5.12
CA SER A 17 12.93 -9.09 -4.43
C SER A 17 11.75 -8.57 -5.26
N ILE A 18 10.59 -9.17 -5.06
CA ILE A 18 9.30 -8.68 -5.51
C ILE A 18 8.42 -8.52 -4.28
N LEU A 19 7.91 -7.33 -4.04
CA LEU A 19 7.00 -7.01 -2.95
C LEU A 19 5.63 -6.76 -3.55
N ILE A 20 4.60 -7.43 -3.04
CA ILE A 20 3.21 -7.28 -3.49
C ILE A 20 2.40 -6.86 -2.27
N PHE A 21 1.75 -5.71 -2.34
CA PHE A 21 0.93 -5.16 -1.26
C PHE A 21 -0.56 -5.23 -1.60
N ASP A 22 -1.38 -5.56 -0.62
CA ASP A 22 -2.84 -5.44 -0.57
C ASP A 22 -3.55 -5.90 -1.84
N PHE A 23 -3.23 -7.11 -2.30
CA PHE A 23 -3.87 -7.64 -3.49
C PHE A 23 -5.36 -7.89 -3.25
N TYR A 24 -6.19 -7.08 -3.90
CA TYR A 24 -7.64 -7.16 -3.86
C TYR A 24 -8.18 -8.06 -4.98
N ARG A 25 -8.00 -7.62 -6.21
CA ARG A 25 -8.45 -8.33 -7.41
C ARG A 25 -7.75 -7.76 -8.65
N PHE A 26 -7.88 -8.46 -9.76
CA PHE A 26 -7.59 -7.86 -11.06
C PHE A 26 -8.76 -6.94 -11.48
N PRO A 27 -8.47 -5.85 -12.22
CA PRO A 27 -9.52 -4.99 -12.75
C PRO A 27 -10.43 -5.78 -13.68
N SER A 28 -11.74 -5.52 -13.64
CA SER A 28 -12.76 -6.27 -14.40
C SER A 28 -12.94 -5.76 -15.83
N ASN A 29 -11.88 -5.71 -16.63
CA ASN A 29 -11.97 -5.41 -18.06
C ASN A 29 -11.94 -6.70 -18.89
N LYS A 30 -13.11 -7.20 -19.26
CA LYS A 30 -13.32 -8.53 -19.87
C LYS A 30 -12.49 -8.84 -21.13
N LYS A 31 -11.99 -7.85 -21.86
CA LYS A 31 -11.23 -8.08 -23.12
C LYS A 31 -9.74 -8.36 -22.88
N LYS A 32 -9.16 -7.83 -21.80
CA LYS A 32 -7.72 -7.94 -21.49
C LYS A 32 -7.43 -8.83 -20.29
N GLU A 33 -8.39 -9.04 -19.39
CA GLU A 33 -8.24 -9.66 -18.08
C GLU A 33 -7.43 -10.96 -18.08
N LYS A 34 -7.73 -11.88 -19.00
CA LYS A 34 -7.02 -13.19 -19.03
C LYS A 34 -5.54 -13.04 -19.36
N LYS A 35 -5.20 -12.17 -20.30
CA LYS A 35 -3.81 -11.94 -20.73
C LYS A 35 -3.03 -11.22 -19.63
N GLU A 36 -3.59 -10.16 -19.06
CA GLU A 36 -2.98 -9.37 -17.99
C GLU A 36 -2.77 -10.23 -16.74
N LYS A 37 -3.73 -11.07 -16.38
CA LYS A 37 -3.60 -12.03 -15.29
C LYS A 37 -2.48 -13.06 -15.53
N GLU A 38 -2.38 -13.60 -16.74
CA GLU A 38 -1.32 -14.55 -17.11
C GLU A 38 0.06 -13.86 -17.09
N GLU A 39 0.18 -12.64 -17.63
CA GLU A 39 1.40 -11.84 -17.60
C GLU A 39 1.82 -11.53 -16.16
N PHE A 40 0.88 -11.15 -15.27
CA PHE A 40 1.13 -10.95 -13.86
C PHE A 40 1.73 -12.18 -13.20
N PHE A 41 1.11 -13.35 -13.35
CA PHE A 41 1.61 -14.57 -12.74
C PHE A 41 2.98 -14.96 -13.27
N ASN A 42 3.20 -14.89 -14.59
CA ASN A 42 4.49 -15.24 -15.18
C ASN A 42 5.59 -14.26 -14.76
N ARG A 43 5.27 -12.97 -14.63
CA ARG A 43 6.24 -11.94 -14.30
C ARG A 43 6.59 -11.89 -12.82
N PHE A 44 5.59 -12.02 -11.93
CA PHE A 44 5.79 -11.72 -10.51
C PHE A 44 5.71 -12.95 -9.62
N ILE A 45 4.82 -13.88 -9.89
CA ILE A 45 4.54 -15.00 -8.98
C ILE A 45 5.42 -16.20 -9.28
N LYS A 46 5.51 -16.65 -10.53
CA LYS A 46 6.28 -17.83 -10.94
C LYS A 46 7.79 -17.60 -11.01
N ARG A 47 8.26 -16.45 -10.52
CA ARG A 47 9.69 -16.14 -10.51
C ARG A 47 10.44 -17.00 -9.50
N THR A 48 11.57 -17.56 -9.92
CA THR A 48 12.46 -18.35 -9.07
C THR A 48 13.81 -17.68 -8.83
N ASP A 49 14.11 -16.65 -9.62
CA ASP A 49 15.35 -15.84 -9.53
C ASP A 49 15.23 -14.68 -8.54
N LYS A 50 14.02 -14.36 -8.07
CA LYS A 50 13.75 -13.33 -7.06
C LYS A 50 12.92 -13.91 -5.91
N LYS A 51 13.10 -13.36 -4.71
CA LYS A 51 12.24 -13.66 -3.56
C LYS A 51 10.93 -12.90 -3.69
N VAL A 52 9.81 -13.57 -3.48
CA VAL A 52 8.46 -12.96 -3.56
C VAL A 52 7.88 -12.85 -2.16
N TYR A 53 7.46 -11.64 -1.81
CA TYR A 53 6.82 -11.31 -0.54
C TYR A 53 5.45 -10.69 -0.79
N VAL A 54 4.44 -11.20 -0.12
CA VAL A 54 3.05 -10.72 -0.22
C VAL A 54 2.64 -10.15 1.12
N PHE A 55 2.24 -8.89 1.12
CA PHE A 55 1.80 -8.14 2.28
C PHE A 55 0.30 -7.91 2.23
N SER A 56 -0.39 -8.03 3.37
CA SER A 56 -1.75 -7.54 3.52
C SER A 56 -1.87 -6.78 4.83
N THR A 57 -2.31 -5.53 4.73
CA THR A 57 -2.36 -4.58 5.84
C THR A 57 -3.47 -4.88 6.83
N HIS A 58 -4.60 -5.46 6.37
CA HIS A 58 -5.72 -5.85 7.21
C HIS A 58 -6.68 -6.80 6.47
N SER A 59 -7.75 -7.22 7.17
CA SER A 59 -8.65 -8.28 6.72
C SER A 59 -9.79 -7.82 5.79
N HIS A 60 -9.98 -6.53 5.54
CA HIS A 60 -11.00 -6.06 4.60
C HIS A 60 -10.78 -6.64 3.21
N SER A 61 -11.88 -6.91 2.49
CA SER A 61 -11.85 -7.65 1.23
C SER A 61 -11.12 -6.92 0.10
N ASP A 62 -10.97 -5.61 0.18
CA ASP A 62 -10.24 -4.75 -0.74
C ASP A 62 -8.73 -4.64 -0.45
N HIS A 63 -8.25 -5.24 0.65
CA HIS A 63 -6.83 -5.34 1.02
C HIS A 63 -6.35 -6.79 1.19
N PHE A 64 -7.26 -7.73 1.45
CA PHE A 64 -6.94 -9.14 1.58
C PHE A 64 -7.89 -10.02 0.78
N ASN A 65 -7.39 -10.58 -0.34
CA ASN A 65 -8.10 -11.60 -1.10
C ASN A 65 -7.49 -12.97 -0.86
N LYS A 66 -8.31 -13.96 -0.46
CA LYS A 66 -7.86 -15.34 -0.23
C LYS A 66 -7.25 -16.01 -1.48
N GLU A 67 -7.48 -15.46 -2.68
CA GLU A 67 -6.83 -15.94 -3.92
C GLU A 67 -5.31 -15.95 -3.81
N ILE A 68 -4.71 -15.00 -3.06
CA ILE A 68 -3.25 -14.96 -2.88
C ILE A 68 -2.68 -16.23 -2.27
N LEU A 69 -3.46 -16.97 -1.48
CA LEU A 69 -3.02 -18.21 -0.83
C LEU A 69 -2.80 -19.35 -1.84
N THR A 70 -3.53 -19.32 -2.96
CA THR A 70 -3.36 -20.31 -4.05
C THR A 70 -2.05 -20.13 -4.81
N TRP A 71 -1.40 -18.96 -4.66
CA TRP A 71 -0.13 -18.68 -5.33
C TRP A 71 1.01 -19.58 -4.84
N LEU A 72 0.89 -20.20 -3.66
CA LEU A 72 1.82 -21.22 -3.16
C LEU A 72 1.89 -22.46 -4.07
N GLU A 73 0.83 -22.75 -4.82
CA GLU A 73 0.80 -23.85 -5.81
C GLU A 73 1.69 -23.53 -7.03
N MET A 74 1.90 -22.23 -7.31
CA MET A 74 2.73 -21.77 -8.41
C MET A 74 4.18 -21.48 -7.98
N ASN A 75 4.39 -21.08 -6.72
CA ASN A 75 5.70 -20.80 -6.14
C ASN A 75 5.66 -21.03 -4.62
N GLU A 76 6.12 -22.18 -4.18
CA GLU A 76 6.14 -22.58 -2.76
C GLU A 76 7.03 -21.71 -1.86
N ASN A 77 7.88 -20.85 -2.46
CA ASN A 77 8.83 -20.00 -1.75
C ASN A 77 8.27 -18.60 -1.43
N ILE A 78 7.04 -18.31 -1.81
CA ILE A 78 6.39 -17.04 -1.44
C ILE A 78 6.29 -16.94 0.08
N LYS A 79 6.62 -15.78 0.62
CA LYS A 79 6.43 -15.43 2.03
C LYS A 79 5.33 -14.40 2.17
N TYR A 80 4.45 -14.63 3.13
CA TYR A 80 3.29 -13.77 3.40
C TYR A 80 3.51 -13.03 4.71
N ILE A 81 3.42 -11.72 4.67
CA ILE A 81 3.46 -10.84 5.83
C ILE A 81 2.05 -10.25 5.99
N LEU A 82 1.33 -10.71 6.98
CA LEU A 82 -0.10 -10.47 7.12
C LEU A 82 -0.38 -9.83 8.48
N SER A 83 -1.27 -8.87 8.51
CA SER A 83 -1.76 -8.34 9.78
C SER A 83 -2.47 -9.44 10.59
N ASP A 84 -2.36 -9.39 11.91
CA ASP A 84 -2.87 -10.44 12.81
C ASP A 84 -4.40 -10.46 12.94
N ASP A 85 -5.10 -9.44 12.42
CA ASP A 85 -6.56 -9.44 12.26
C ASP A 85 -7.03 -10.38 11.13
N ILE A 86 -6.14 -10.78 10.20
CA ILE A 86 -6.40 -11.76 9.14
C ILE A 86 -6.45 -13.17 9.74
N LYS A 87 -7.65 -13.71 9.90
CA LYS A 87 -7.88 -15.04 10.52
C LYS A 87 -7.88 -16.15 9.47
N ILE A 88 -6.71 -16.71 9.23
CA ILE A 88 -6.52 -17.87 8.33
C ILE A 88 -5.68 -18.94 8.99
N HIS A 89 -5.64 -20.14 8.38
CA HIS A 89 -4.78 -21.21 8.86
C HIS A 89 -3.30 -20.84 8.69
N LYS A 90 -2.48 -21.07 9.72
CA LYS A 90 -1.06 -20.73 9.71
C LYS A 90 -0.24 -21.77 8.96
N TYR A 91 0.59 -21.33 8.03
CA TYR A 91 1.60 -22.13 7.36
C TYR A 91 3.01 -21.60 7.69
N LYS A 92 4.04 -22.39 7.41
CA LYS A 92 5.45 -22.04 7.67
C LYS A 92 5.92 -20.74 7.02
N ASN A 93 5.27 -20.34 5.90
CA ASN A 93 5.62 -19.15 5.12
C ASN A 93 4.83 -17.91 5.54
N PHE A 94 3.99 -17.98 6.60
CA PHE A 94 3.13 -16.89 7.03
C PHE A 94 3.69 -16.25 8.31
N TYR A 95 3.91 -14.95 8.23
CA TYR A 95 4.41 -14.08 9.28
C TYR A 95 3.28 -13.11 9.65
N PHE A 96 2.67 -13.31 10.81
CA PHE A 96 1.62 -12.42 11.31
C PHE A 96 2.23 -11.29 12.09
N THR A 97 1.74 -10.08 11.83
CA THR A 97 2.27 -8.84 12.40
C THR A 97 1.15 -8.02 13.04
N LYS A 98 1.50 -7.24 14.02
CA LYS A 98 0.64 -6.26 14.68
C LYS A 98 1.34 -4.91 14.76
N GLU A 99 0.66 -3.89 15.23
CA GLU A 99 1.24 -2.57 15.48
C GLU A 99 2.53 -2.66 16.33
N ASP A 100 3.50 -1.83 16.00
CA ASP A 100 4.81 -1.68 16.65
C ASP A 100 5.72 -2.93 16.58
N ASP A 101 5.44 -3.90 15.72
CA ASP A 101 6.38 -5.00 15.43
C ASP A 101 7.57 -4.52 14.60
N ASN A 102 8.76 -5.07 14.92
CA ASN A 102 9.99 -4.84 14.19
C ASN A 102 10.75 -6.15 14.06
N PHE A 103 11.02 -6.59 12.83
CA PHE A 103 11.74 -7.84 12.59
C PHE A 103 12.46 -7.83 11.23
N GLU A 104 13.38 -8.79 11.09
CA GLU A 104 14.06 -9.03 9.82
C GLU A 104 13.56 -10.34 9.19
N LEU A 105 13.34 -10.31 7.90
CA LEU A 105 12.96 -11.47 7.11
C LEU A 105 13.79 -11.52 5.84
N ASP A 106 14.76 -12.41 5.78
CA ASP A 106 15.78 -12.48 4.74
C ASP A 106 16.56 -11.15 4.64
N ASN A 107 16.35 -10.39 3.55
CA ASN A 107 16.95 -9.09 3.30
C ASN A 107 16.01 -7.91 3.55
N LEU A 108 14.83 -8.17 4.10
CA LEU A 108 13.87 -7.13 4.47
C LEU A 108 14.00 -6.81 5.96
N LYS A 109 14.03 -5.52 6.27
CA LYS A 109 13.74 -5.01 7.62
C LYS A 109 12.34 -4.43 7.58
N ILE A 110 11.46 -4.95 8.41
CA ILE A 110 10.04 -4.61 8.41
C ILE A 110 9.69 -3.99 9.75
N SER A 111 9.08 -2.82 9.71
CA SER A 111 8.45 -2.18 10.87
C SER A 111 6.97 -1.95 10.55
N THR A 112 6.12 -2.19 11.53
CA THR A 112 4.69 -1.96 11.41
C THR A 112 4.24 -0.83 12.32
N PHE A 113 3.24 -0.10 11.88
CA PHE A 113 2.58 0.95 12.65
C PHE A 113 1.09 0.68 12.67
N GLY A 114 0.34 1.35 13.52
CA GLY A 114 -1.11 1.23 13.56
C GLY A 114 -1.79 1.78 12.32
N SER A 115 -3.09 1.67 12.33
CA SER A 115 -4.01 2.22 11.34
C SER A 115 -5.05 3.10 12.04
N THR A 116 -5.75 3.90 11.28
CA THR A 116 -6.95 4.62 11.72
C THR A 116 -8.25 3.88 11.37
N ASP A 117 -8.09 2.70 10.78
CA ASP A 117 -9.15 1.71 10.58
C ASP A 117 -8.69 0.38 11.21
N LEU A 118 -8.47 -0.68 10.45
CA LEU A 118 -8.01 -1.98 10.93
C LEU A 118 -6.54 -2.24 10.57
N GLY A 119 -5.93 -3.19 11.30
CA GLY A 119 -4.64 -3.76 10.98
C GLY A 119 -3.45 -2.84 11.15
N SER A 120 -2.54 -2.85 10.18
CA SER A 120 -1.26 -2.17 10.28
C SER A 120 -0.83 -1.53 8.97
N SER A 121 -0.05 -0.46 9.04
CA SER A 121 0.74 0.04 7.94
C SER A 121 2.15 -0.57 7.97
N PHE A 122 2.80 -0.66 6.81
CA PHE A 122 4.12 -1.29 6.66
C PHE A 122 5.19 -0.30 6.23
N TYR A 123 6.33 -0.33 6.93
CA TYR A 123 7.58 0.24 6.46
C TYR A 123 8.55 -0.88 6.18
N VAL A 124 9.04 -0.94 4.95
CA VAL A 124 9.96 -1.99 4.48
C VAL A 124 11.25 -1.36 3.98
N ASN A 125 12.36 -1.65 4.67
CA ASN A 125 13.70 -1.31 4.21
C ASN A 125 14.33 -2.53 3.52
N THR A 126 14.69 -2.39 2.26
CA THR A 126 15.33 -3.44 1.46
C THR A 126 16.01 -2.85 0.22
N GLU A 127 17.16 -3.42 -0.17
CA GLU A 127 17.88 -3.05 -1.41
C GLU A 127 18.05 -1.53 -1.58
N ASP A 128 18.45 -0.85 -0.49
CA ASP A 128 18.67 0.61 -0.40
C ASP A 128 17.39 1.46 -0.66
N LYS A 129 16.22 0.87 -0.50
CA LYS A 129 14.92 1.53 -0.58
C LYS A 129 14.17 1.45 0.73
N ASN A 130 13.54 2.56 1.08
CA ASN A 130 12.62 2.68 2.21
C ASN A 130 11.22 2.90 1.66
N ILE A 131 10.38 1.89 1.80
CA ILE A 131 9.04 1.81 1.21
C ILE A 131 8.03 1.86 2.34
N PHE A 132 7.04 2.74 2.23
CA PHE A 132 5.93 2.82 3.17
C PHE A 132 4.61 2.56 2.45
N HIS A 133 3.82 1.63 2.98
CA HIS A 133 2.46 1.38 2.51
C HIS A 133 1.49 1.64 3.67
N SER A 134 0.65 2.66 3.50
CA SER A 134 -0.25 3.11 4.57
C SER A 134 -1.30 2.07 4.94
N GLY A 135 -1.70 1.15 4.02
CA GLY A 135 -2.99 0.50 4.19
C GLY A 135 -4.07 1.55 4.35
N ASP A 136 -4.91 1.39 5.35
CA ASP A 136 -5.96 2.36 5.68
C ASP A 136 -5.57 3.32 6.81
N LEU A 137 -4.28 3.52 7.04
CA LEU A 137 -3.81 4.63 7.86
C LEU A 137 -3.99 5.93 7.08
N HIS A 138 -5.05 6.65 7.39
CA HIS A 138 -5.45 7.91 6.72
C HIS A 138 -6.21 8.81 7.67
N PHE A 139 -6.36 10.08 7.32
CA PHE A 139 -7.31 10.99 7.94
C PHE A 139 -8.66 10.85 7.23
N TRP A 140 -9.49 9.91 7.71
CA TRP A 140 -10.83 9.63 7.18
C TRP A 140 -11.80 10.71 7.67
N HIS A 141 -11.77 11.89 7.04
CA HIS A 141 -12.63 13.02 7.35
C HIS A 141 -13.86 12.99 6.41
N TRP A 142 -14.94 12.37 6.87
CA TRP A 142 -16.17 12.30 6.10
C TRP A 142 -16.96 13.61 6.20
N GLU A 143 -17.70 13.97 5.14
CA GLU A 143 -18.46 15.24 5.09
C GLU A 143 -19.58 15.34 6.15
N ASP A 144 -20.05 14.23 6.68
CA ASP A 144 -21.07 14.11 7.71
C ASP A 144 -20.54 13.84 9.13
N ASP A 145 -19.22 13.84 9.31
CA ASP A 145 -18.59 13.70 10.62
C ASP A 145 -18.99 14.85 11.56
N THR A 146 -19.23 14.51 12.82
CA THR A 146 -19.30 15.50 13.90
C THR A 146 -17.91 16.04 14.21
N ALA A 147 -17.82 17.23 14.79
CA ALA A 147 -16.52 17.81 15.20
C ALA A 147 -15.73 16.92 16.19
N GLU A 148 -16.42 16.05 16.96
CA GLU A 148 -15.77 15.10 17.86
C GLU A 148 -15.20 13.91 17.10
N GLU A 149 -15.91 13.37 16.11
CA GLU A 149 -15.44 12.29 15.24
C GLU A 149 -14.25 12.74 14.39
N GLU A 150 -14.36 13.90 13.74
CA GLU A 150 -13.25 14.53 13.02
C GLU A 150 -12.00 14.68 13.91
N LYS A 151 -12.19 15.24 15.12
CA LYS A 151 -11.10 15.43 16.05
C LYS A 151 -10.44 14.13 16.47
N ASN A 152 -11.23 13.10 16.80
CA ASN A 152 -10.72 11.79 17.22
C ASN A 152 -9.94 11.12 16.08
N MET A 153 -10.45 11.19 14.84
CA MET A 153 -9.80 10.69 13.65
C MET A 153 -8.48 11.42 13.39
N TYR A 154 -8.49 12.75 13.46
CA TYR A 154 -7.28 13.58 13.31
C TYR A 154 -6.22 13.23 14.36
N ASP A 155 -6.60 13.19 15.65
CA ASP A 155 -5.66 12.90 16.74
C ASP A 155 -5.05 11.48 16.59
N GLY A 156 -5.87 10.49 16.19
CA GLY A 156 -5.39 9.13 15.92
C GLY A 156 -4.41 9.08 14.75
N TYR A 157 -4.73 9.76 13.64
CA TYR A 157 -3.87 9.83 12.47
C TYR A 157 -2.53 10.50 12.79
N ILE A 158 -2.56 11.68 13.43
CA ILE A 158 -1.36 12.41 13.84
C ILE A 158 -0.48 11.57 14.78
N ALA A 159 -1.10 10.86 15.73
CA ALA A 159 -0.34 10.01 16.66
C ALA A 159 0.48 8.92 15.91
N GLN A 160 -0.09 8.33 14.86
CA GLN A 160 0.64 7.36 14.03
C GLN A 160 1.73 8.05 13.18
N LEU A 161 1.44 9.19 12.57
CA LEU A 161 2.45 9.93 11.78
C LEU A 161 3.65 10.35 12.63
N GLU A 162 3.44 10.77 13.89
CA GLU A 162 4.54 11.12 14.80
C GLU A 162 5.38 9.89 15.23
N LYS A 163 4.80 8.67 15.24
CA LYS A 163 5.58 7.44 15.40
C LYS A 163 6.45 7.19 14.14
N ILE A 164 5.85 7.26 12.95
CA ILE A 164 6.49 7.02 11.66
C ILE A 164 7.62 8.03 11.40
N LYS A 165 7.44 9.28 11.81
CA LYS A 165 8.43 10.37 11.69
C LYS A 165 9.78 10.07 12.35
N LYS A 166 9.82 9.11 13.28
CA LYS A 166 11.07 8.66 13.92
C LYS A 166 11.92 7.78 12.99
N LEU A 167 11.37 7.34 11.86
CA LEU A 167 12.13 6.66 10.81
C LEU A 167 13.06 7.64 10.10
N ASP A 168 14.17 7.11 9.54
CA ASP A 168 15.18 7.95 8.86
C ASP A 168 14.61 8.71 7.67
N ARG A 169 13.94 8.01 6.76
CA ARG A 169 13.38 8.58 5.52
C ARG A 169 12.39 7.61 4.88
N ILE A 170 11.56 8.13 4.02
CA ILE A 170 10.69 7.34 3.15
C ILE A 170 11.04 7.69 1.70
N ASP A 171 11.48 6.71 0.92
CA ASP A 171 11.78 6.92 -0.50
C ASP A 171 10.52 6.84 -1.36
N ILE A 172 9.61 5.90 -1.05
CA ILE A 172 8.33 5.70 -1.75
C ILE A 172 7.24 5.49 -0.69
N ALA A 173 6.18 6.30 -0.76
CA ALA A 173 5.00 6.15 0.08
C ALA A 173 3.76 5.90 -0.78
N PHE A 174 2.98 4.87 -0.44
CA PHE A 174 1.64 4.61 -0.96
C PHE A 174 0.63 5.14 0.05
N VAL A 175 -0.18 6.13 -0.35
CA VAL A 175 -1.05 6.88 0.56
C VAL A 175 -2.45 6.99 -0.04
N PRO A 176 -3.52 6.77 0.75
CA PRO A 176 -4.89 6.93 0.27
C PRO A 176 -5.17 8.33 -0.28
N VAL A 177 -5.86 8.37 -1.42
CA VAL A 177 -6.47 9.56 -2.04
C VAL A 177 -7.86 9.13 -2.47
N ASP A 178 -8.77 9.01 -1.50
CA ASP A 178 -10.08 8.39 -1.67
C ASP A 178 -11.13 9.43 -2.11
N PRO A 179 -11.68 9.31 -3.34
CA PRO A 179 -12.68 10.25 -3.84
C PRO A 179 -13.97 10.29 -3.02
N ARG A 180 -14.28 9.25 -2.25
CA ARG A 180 -15.47 9.18 -1.38
C ARG A 180 -15.47 10.23 -0.27
N LEU A 181 -14.30 10.76 0.09
CA LEU A 181 -14.17 11.84 1.07
C LEU A 181 -14.58 13.23 0.52
N GLY A 182 -15.03 13.31 -0.73
CA GLY A 182 -15.53 14.54 -1.32
C GLY A 182 -14.51 15.67 -1.29
N VAL A 183 -14.83 16.79 -0.66
CA VAL A 183 -13.94 17.95 -0.56
C VAL A 183 -12.70 17.71 0.30
N ASN A 184 -12.74 16.73 1.21
CA ASN A 184 -11.68 16.40 2.16
C ASN A 184 -10.67 15.37 1.62
N THR A 185 -10.84 14.90 0.36
CA THR A 185 -10.02 13.84 -0.27
C THR A 185 -8.52 14.02 -0.09
N LEU A 186 -8.01 15.25 -0.13
CA LEU A 186 -6.57 15.53 -0.12
C LEU A 186 -6.00 15.83 1.29
N GLU A 187 -6.84 16.04 2.29
CA GLU A 187 -6.39 16.47 3.63
C GLU A 187 -5.43 15.47 4.27
N GLY A 188 -5.74 14.19 4.21
CA GLY A 188 -4.90 13.14 4.79
C GLY A 188 -3.53 13.05 4.11
N VAL A 189 -3.47 13.08 2.78
CA VAL A 189 -2.20 13.02 2.05
C VAL A 189 -1.36 14.30 2.23
N GLU A 190 -2.00 15.46 2.39
CA GLU A 190 -1.30 16.71 2.71
C GLU A 190 -0.65 16.68 4.09
N LEU A 191 -1.39 16.18 5.10
CA LEU A 191 -0.84 16.00 6.45
C LEU A 191 0.31 14.99 6.45
N PHE A 192 0.14 13.86 5.73
CA PHE A 192 1.19 12.86 5.55
C PHE A 192 2.47 13.48 4.99
N TYR A 193 2.35 14.21 3.88
CA TYR A 193 3.49 14.88 3.26
C TYR A 193 4.13 15.92 4.21
N LYS A 194 3.33 16.75 4.85
CA LYS A 194 3.79 17.83 5.72
C LYS A 194 4.65 17.32 6.88
N ILE A 195 4.28 16.15 7.44
CA ILE A 195 4.92 15.59 8.62
C ILE A 195 6.08 14.67 8.25
N LEU A 196 5.93 13.81 7.21
CA LEU A 196 6.87 12.73 6.91
C LEU A 196 7.80 13.02 5.74
N LYS A 197 7.43 13.94 4.84
CA LYS A 197 8.24 14.39 3.69
C LYS A 197 8.85 13.25 2.87
N PRO A 198 8.04 12.29 2.37
CA PRO A 198 8.55 11.23 1.50
C PRO A 198 9.06 11.83 0.18
N LYS A 199 10.00 11.16 -0.49
CA LYS A 199 10.51 11.62 -1.79
C LYS A 199 9.52 11.41 -2.91
N ILE A 200 8.76 10.31 -2.85
CA ILE A 200 7.77 9.93 -3.86
C ILE A 200 6.47 9.57 -3.14
N ILE A 201 5.35 10.14 -3.59
CA ILE A 201 4.01 9.74 -3.18
C ILE A 201 3.30 9.10 -4.36
N ILE A 202 2.77 7.92 -4.14
CA ILE A 202 1.93 7.17 -5.07
C ILE A 202 0.53 7.08 -4.45
N PRO A 203 -0.49 7.63 -5.10
CA PRO A 203 -1.85 7.60 -4.59
C PRO A 203 -2.43 6.19 -4.70
N MET A 204 -3.33 5.86 -3.79
CA MET A 204 -4.06 4.60 -3.78
C MET A 204 -5.47 4.78 -3.23
N HIS A 205 -6.26 3.70 -3.13
CA HIS A 205 -7.59 3.64 -2.52
C HIS A 205 -8.69 4.37 -3.29
N PHE A 206 -8.61 4.41 -4.61
CA PHE A 206 -9.59 5.10 -5.47
C PHE A 206 -10.28 4.14 -6.47
N SER A 207 -9.99 2.83 -6.46
CA SER A 207 -10.59 1.81 -7.36
C SER A 207 -10.56 2.25 -8.85
N ASP A 208 -11.73 2.46 -9.45
CA ASP A 208 -11.90 2.95 -10.82
C ASP A 208 -12.30 4.44 -10.85
N ASP A 209 -12.27 5.15 -9.73
CA ASP A 209 -12.62 6.56 -9.62
C ASP A 209 -11.37 7.46 -9.59
N TYR A 210 -10.91 7.83 -10.77
CA TYR A 210 -9.77 8.73 -10.97
C TYR A 210 -10.15 10.23 -10.90
N SER A 211 -11.38 10.58 -10.47
CA SER A 211 -11.89 11.95 -10.51
C SER A 211 -11.07 12.97 -9.73
N ARG A 212 -10.41 12.53 -8.64
CA ARG A 212 -9.56 13.38 -7.80
C ARG A 212 -8.09 13.38 -8.18
N MET A 213 -7.68 12.55 -9.15
CA MET A 213 -6.27 12.42 -9.52
C MET A 213 -5.68 13.73 -10.03
N LYS A 214 -6.41 14.44 -10.89
CA LYS A 214 -5.96 15.74 -11.41
C LYS A 214 -5.77 16.77 -10.30
N GLU A 215 -6.69 16.84 -9.33
CA GLU A 215 -6.61 17.74 -8.20
C GLU A 215 -5.40 17.40 -7.32
N PHE A 216 -5.16 16.10 -7.06
CA PHE A 216 -4.00 15.62 -6.35
C PHE A 216 -2.69 16.05 -7.02
N ILE A 217 -2.54 15.87 -8.34
CA ILE A 217 -1.35 16.27 -9.08
C ILE A 217 -1.15 17.80 -9.03
N GLU A 218 -2.19 18.59 -9.29
CA GLU A 218 -2.10 20.05 -9.23
C GLU A 218 -1.73 20.56 -7.84
N LYS A 219 -2.16 19.91 -6.77
CA LYS A 219 -1.83 20.27 -5.38
C LYS A 219 -0.34 20.24 -5.10
N PHE A 220 0.37 19.27 -5.66
CA PHE A 220 1.81 19.07 -5.45
C PHE A 220 2.69 19.59 -6.60
N LYS A 221 2.12 20.13 -7.66
CA LYS A 221 2.78 20.49 -8.92
C LYS A 221 4.03 21.39 -8.77
N TYR A 222 3.98 22.32 -7.82
CA TYR A 222 5.08 23.28 -7.60
C TYR A 222 5.96 22.90 -6.40
N ASN A 223 5.78 21.72 -5.87
CA ASN A 223 6.58 21.24 -4.75
C ASN A 223 7.79 20.46 -5.28
N GLU A 224 8.96 21.07 -5.23
CA GLU A 224 10.21 20.48 -5.73
C GLU A 224 10.76 19.37 -4.82
N ASP A 225 10.29 19.30 -3.56
CA ASP A 225 10.79 18.35 -2.56
C ASP A 225 10.15 16.95 -2.66
N VAL A 226 9.04 16.83 -3.39
CA VAL A 226 8.31 15.55 -3.55
C VAL A 226 7.90 15.32 -5.00
N LYS A 227 8.11 14.09 -5.46
CA LYS A 227 7.53 13.62 -6.73
C LYS A 227 6.20 12.92 -6.43
N VAL A 228 5.11 13.40 -7.01
CA VAL A 228 3.84 12.68 -6.99
C VAL A 228 3.64 11.92 -8.30
N ILE A 229 3.01 10.76 -8.22
CA ILE A 229 2.77 9.90 -9.37
C ILE A 229 1.30 9.99 -9.77
N GLU A 230 1.06 10.33 -11.02
CA GLU A 230 -0.26 10.21 -11.64
C GLU A 230 -0.51 8.76 -12.04
N ILE A 231 -1.71 8.25 -11.76
CA ILE A 231 -2.17 6.94 -12.18
C ILE A 231 -3.37 7.15 -13.09
N GLU A 232 -3.28 6.63 -14.31
CA GLU A 232 -4.29 6.83 -15.35
C GLU A 232 -5.11 5.57 -15.62
N ASP A 233 -4.52 4.39 -15.40
CA ASP A 233 -5.19 3.10 -15.63
C ASP A 233 -4.65 2.04 -14.64
N SER A 234 -5.39 0.98 -14.50
CA SER A 234 -4.97 -0.21 -13.74
C SER A 234 -4.00 -1.10 -14.55
N MET A 235 -3.26 -1.96 -13.86
CA MET A 235 -2.26 -2.88 -14.45
C MET A 235 -1.12 -2.16 -15.20
N GLU A 236 -0.78 -0.95 -14.80
CA GLU A 236 0.29 -0.18 -15.44
C GLU A 236 1.56 -0.07 -14.59
N LYS A 237 2.68 0.16 -15.29
CA LYS A 237 3.93 0.55 -14.64
C LYS A 237 3.92 2.05 -14.35
N VAL A 238 3.91 2.43 -13.09
CA VAL A 238 3.79 3.83 -12.64
C VAL A 238 5.12 4.46 -12.25
N LEU A 239 6.16 3.66 -11.98
CA LEU A 239 7.48 4.18 -11.63
C LEU A 239 8.59 3.22 -12.10
N GLU A 240 9.71 3.79 -12.58
CA GLU A 240 10.93 3.05 -12.99
C GLU A 240 11.72 2.47 -11.79
#